data_db8f30c9afda1efadbf03c4f69478258
#
_entry.id   db8f30c9afda1efadbf03c4f69478258
#
_cell.length_a   1.000
_cell.length_b   1.000
_cell.length_c   1.000
_cell.angle_alpha   90.00
_cell.angle_beta   90.00
_cell.angle_gamma   90.00
#
_symmetry.space_group_name_H-M   'P 1'
#
loop_
_entity.id
_entity.type
_entity.pdbx_description
1 polymer ?
#
loop_
_entity_poly.entity_id
_entity_poly.type
_entity_poly.pdbx_seq_one_letter_code
_entity_poly.pdbx_strand_id
1 'polypeptide(L)'
;MSHPPDPDVTSLLQRATNGDNEASDQVLRQYFAELHRIAEHYMRGQRAGGMLQTTAVVTSAYARLFSGEKREFTSRLHFVGAFGLAMKCVILEHARRDRSQKRAHTREEQELDALQSAFESSHFDLLALEEAISEYRSKNPAMCAALEAMLFSGLTREEAAELAGISQRTFERKWPTLQAWFRRRLA
;
A
#
# COMPACT_ATOMS: atom_id res chain seq x y z
N MET A 1 8.43 6.59 19.53
CA MET A 1 9.07 5.61 20.43
C MET A 1 9.25 4.35 19.62
N SER A 2 10.47 4.15 19.09
CA SER A 2 10.81 2.93 18.33
C SER A 2 10.67 1.75 19.27
N HIS A 3 9.77 0.85 18.96
CA HIS A 3 9.66 -0.41 19.68
C HIS A 3 10.90 -1.26 19.32
N PRO A 4 11.72 -1.72 20.28
CA PRO A 4 12.85 -2.57 19.95
C PRO A 4 12.34 -3.80 19.19
N PRO A 5 13.11 -4.36 18.24
CA PRO A 5 12.70 -5.54 17.52
C PRO A 5 12.46 -6.66 18.53
N ASP A 6 11.22 -7.16 18.57
CA ASP A 6 10.88 -8.33 19.35
C ASP A 6 11.58 -9.53 18.67
N PRO A 7 12.60 -10.14 19.29
CA PRO A 7 13.38 -11.20 18.66
C PRO A 7 12.51 -12.42 18.32
N ASP A 8 11.40 -12.59 19.01
CA ASP A 8 10.43 -13.66 18.77
C ASP A 8 9.67 -13.43 17.46
N VAL A 9 9.30 -12.18 17.18
CA VAL A 9 8.60 -11.79 15.93
C VAL A 9 9.48 -11.99 14.71
N THR A 10 10.75 -11.59 14.77
CA THR A 10 11.67 -11.75 13.64
C THR A 10 11.90 -13.23 13.33
N SER A 11 12.08 -14.06 14.36
CA SER A 11 12.20 -15.51 14.22
C SER A 11 10.94 -16.13 13.60
N LEU A 12 9.75 -15.71 14.05
CA LEU A 12 8.47 -16.17 13.52
C LEU A 12 8.30 -15.82 12.04
N LEU A 13 8.64 -14.57 11.67
CA LEU A 13 8.62 -14.12 10.28
C LEU A 13 9.60 -14.89 9.39
N GLN A 14 10.81 -15.18 9.88
CA GLN A 14 11.79 -15.99 9.16
C GLN A 14 11.32 -17.42 8.94
N ARG A 15 10.70 -18.05 9.94
CA ARG A 15 10.11 -19.39 9.80
C ARG A 15 9.00 -19.39 8.76
N ALA A 16 8.11 -18.42 8.82
CA ALA A 16 7.02 -18.28 7.86
C ALA A 16 7.54 -18.14 6.42
N THR A 17 8.58 -17.32 6.19
CA THR A 17 9.19 -17.16 4.86
C THR A 17 9.95 -18.39 4.37
N ASN A 18 10.38 -19.24 5.28
CA ASN A 18 11.02 -20.52 4.95
C ASN A 18 10.01 -21.65 4.65
N GLY A 19 8.71 -21.34 4.61
CA GLY A 19 7.66 -22.29 4.25
C GLY A 19 7.05 -23.03 5.43
N ASP A 20 7.30 -22.58 6.67
CA ASP A 20 6.63 -23.09 7.87
C ASP A 20 5.20 -22.54 7.90
N ASN A 21 4.23 -23.40 7.52
CA ASN A 21 2.82 -23.04 7.46
C ASN A 21 2.25 -22.67 8.83
N GLU A 22 2.71 -23.31 9.91
CA GLU A 22 2.26 -22.99 11.26
C GLU A 22 2.73 -21.59 11.67
N ALA A 23 3.98 -21.25 11.38
CA ALA A 23 4.52 -19.92 11.59
C ALA A 23 3.79 -18.87 10.74
N SER A 24 3.46 -19.19 9.49
CA SER A 24 2.65 -18.33 8.61
C SER A 24 1.28 -18.05 9.21
N ASP A 25 0.60 -19.07 9.69
CA ASP A 25 -0.69 -18.92 10.36
C ASP A 25 -0.60 -18.10 11.66
N GLN A 26 0.48 -18.27 12.42
CA GLN A 26 0.72 -17.47 13.64
C GLN A 26 0.97 -15.99 13.30
N VAL A 27 1.78 -15.70 12.27
CA VAL A 27 1.99 -14.33 11.78
C VAL A 27 0.66 -13.72 11.36
N LEU A 28 -0.15 -14.45 10.58
CA LEU A 28 -1.45 -13.93 10.14
C LEU A 28 -2.35 -13.63 11.35
N ARG A 29 -2.50 -14.55 12.30
CA ARG A 29 -3.31 -14.33 13.50
C ARG A 29 -2.82 -13.15 14.33
N GLN A 30 -1.52 -13.01 14.53
CA GLN A 30 -0.93 -11.95 15.33
C GLN A 30 -1.10 -10.56 14.71
N TYR A 31 -0.95 -10.47 13.39
CA TYR A 31 -0.99 -9.18 12.69
C TYR A 31 -2.30 -8.90 11.98
N PHE A 32 -3.25 -9.84 11.93
CA PHE A 32 -4.49 -9.68 11.15
C PHE A 32 -5.24 -8.39 11.47
N ALA A 33 -5.42 -8.06 12.74
CA ALA A 33 -6.13 -6.86 13.16
C ALA A 33 -5.41 -5.58 12.70
N GLU A 34 -4.09 -5.55 12.76
CA GLU A 34 -3.28 -4.43 12.27
C GLU A 34 -3.35 -4.30 10.76
N LEU A 35 -3.15 -5.41 10.03
CA LEU A 35 -3.20 -5.45 8.57
C LEU A 35 -4.60 -5.10 8.04
N HIS A 36 -5.65 -5.56 8.74
CA HIS A 36 -7.03 -5.24 8.41
C HIS A 36 -7.31 -3.74 8.60
N ARG A 37 -6.84 -3.15 9.70
CA ARG A 37 -6.98 -1.70 9.96
C ARG A 37 -6.26 -0.85 8.91
N ILE A 38 -5.07 -1.27 8.47
CA ILE A 38 -4.33 -0.60 7.38
C ILE A 38 -5.16 -0.68 6.08
N ALA A 39 -5.67 -1.85 5.73
CA ALA A 39 -6.50 -2.06 4.56
C ALA A 39 -7.80 -1.24 4.62
N GLU A 40 -8.48 -1.20 5.76
CA GLU A 40 -9.68 -0.38 5.96
C GLU A 40 -9.40 1.11 5.80
N HIS A 41 -8.29 1.59 6.36
CA HIS A 41 -7.90 3.00 6.23
C HIS A 41 -7.72 3.39 4.77
N TYR A 42 -7.06 2.52 4.01
CA TYR A 42 -6.83 2.74 2.59
C TYR A 42 -8.13 2.63 1.77
N MET A 43 -8.97 1.63 2.06
CA MET A 43 -10.22 1.39 1.36
C MET A 43 -11.30 2.46 1.62
N ARG A 44 -11.25 3.17 2.78
CA ARG A 44 -12.19 4.27 3.09
C ARG A 44 -12.12 5.43 2.10
N GLY A 45 -10.94 5.68 1.52
CA GLY A 45 -10.75 6.71 0.50
C GLY A 45 -11.12 6.24 -0.92
N GLN A 46 -11.48 4.98 -1.07
CA GLN A 46 -11.76 4.33 -2.33
C GLN A 46 -13.20 3.84 -2.30
N ARG A 47 -14.13 4.54 -2.93
CA ARG A 47 -15.38 3.88 -3.33
C ARG A 47 -15.04 2.93 -4.47
N ALA A 48 -14.68 1.70 -4.13
CA ALA A 48 -14.56 0.65 -5.10
C ALA A 48 -15.96 0.46 -5.72
N GLY A 49 -16.13 0.85 -6.95
CA GLY A 49 -17.33 0.54 -7.73
C GLY A 49 -17.50 -0.95 -8.00
N GLY A 50 -16.69 -1.78 -7.41
CA GLY A 50 -16.77 -3.23 -7.34
C GLY A 50 -16.46 -3.66 -5.92
N MET A 51 -17.17 -4.64 -5.43
CA MET A 51 -17.24 -5.18 -4.06
C MET A 51 -15.90 -5.80 -3.58
N LEU A 52 -14.82 -4.99 -3.56
CA LEU A 52 -13.54 -5.44 -2.99
C LEU A 52 -13.66 -5.36 -1.46
N GLN A 53 -13.84 -6.51 -0.83
CA GLN A 53 -13.93 -6.59 0.63
C GLN A 53 -12.52 -6.44 1.24
N THR A 54 -12.40 -5.68 2.31
CA THR A 54 -11.14 -5.46 3.05
C THR A 54 -10.44 -6.78 3.38
N THR A 55 -11.20 -7.77 3.85
CA THR A 55 -10.68 -9.11 4.15
C THR A 55 -10.05 -9.79 2.92
N ALA A 56 -10.68 -9.67 1.75
CA ALA A 56 -10.13 -10.22 0.50
C ALA A 56 -8.82 -9.55 0.11
N VAL A 57 -8.71 -8.22 0.30
CA VAL A 57 -7.45 -7.49 0.08
C VAL A 57 -6.37 -8.00 1.02
N VAL A 58 -6.67 -8.12 2.31
CA VAL A 58 -5.71 -8.62 3.32
C VAL A 58 -5.23 -10.02 2.97
N THR A 59 -6.17 -10.94 2.68
CA THR A 59 -5.83 -12.33 2.35
C THR A 59 -5.00 -12.41 1.06
N SER A 60 -5.37 -11.67 0.02
CA SER A 60 -4.63 -11.66 -1.25
C SER A 60 -3.24 -11.05 -1.10
N ALA A 61 -3.10 -9.96 -0.35
CA ALA A 61 -1.81 -9.34 -0.08
C ALA A 61 -0.92 -10.25 0.76
N TYR A 62 -1.49 -10.92 1.76
CA TYR A 62 -0.79 -11.90 2.58
C TYR A 62 -0.29 -13.10 1.74
N ALA A 63 -1.17 -13.71 0.96
CA ALA A 63 -0.81 -14.80 0.07
C ALA A 63 0.32 -14.39 -0.89
N ARG A 64 0.28 -13.17 -1.43
CA ARG A 64 1.33 -12.63 -2.33
C ARG A 64 2.68 -12.49 -1.65
N LEU A 65 2.74 -12.22 -0.35
CA LEU A 65 3.99 -12.13 0.39
C LEU A 65 4.68 -13.49 0.57
N PHE A 66 3.88 -14.55 0.73
CA PHE A 66 4.39 -15.88 1.06
C PHE A 66 4.36 -16.87 -0.11
N SER A 67 3.76 -16.52 -1.27
CA SER A 67 3.66 -17.39 -2.46
C SER A 67 4.73 -17.16 -3.52
N GLY A 68 5.70 -16.26 -3.30
CA GLY A 68 6.73 -15.88 -4.28
C GLY A 68 8.15 -16.26 -3.87
N GLU A 69 9.12 -15.53 -4.42
CA GLU A 69 10.52 -15.64 -4.00
C GLU A 69 10.63 -15.42 -2.49
N LYS A 70 11.50 -16.20 -1.84
CA LYS A 70 11.76 -16.08 -0.41
C LYS A 70 12.18 -14.66 -0.06
N ARG A 71 11.37 -13.99 0.75
CA ARG A 71 11.66 -12.66 1.26
C ARG A 71 12.11 -12.77 2.70
N GLU A 72 13.21 -12.14 3.04
CA GLU A 72 13.65 -12.06 4.43
C GLU A 72 13.02 -10.82 5.07
N PHE A 73 12.28 -11.02 6.16
CA PHE A 73 11.79 -9.94 6.99
C PHE A 73 12.68 -9.81 8.22
N THR A 74 13.44 -8.71 8.26
CA THR A 74 14.38 -8.42 9.34
C THR A 74 13.73 -7.78 10.56
N SER A 75 12.50 -7.30 10.43
CA SER A 75 11.72 -6.67 11.51
C SER A 75 10.24 -6.65 11.19
N ARG A 76 9.41 -6.38 12.22
CA ARG A 76 7.98 -6.08 12.04
C ARG A 76 7.77 -4.92 11.05
N LEU A 77 8.56 -3.87 11.15
CA LEU A 77 8.47 -2.69 10.28
C LEU A 77 8.68 -3.09 8.80
N HIS A 78 9.67 -3.93 8.54
CA HIS A 78 9.93 -4.45 7.20
C HIS A 78 8.77 -5.32 6.67
N PHE A 79 8.18 -6.15 7.52
CA PHE A 79 7.01 -6.96 7.19
C PHE A 79 5.77 -6.09 6.87
N VAL A 80 5.45 -5.13 7.74
CA VAL A 80 4.29 -4.23 7.56
C VAL A 80 4.47 -3.36 6.30
N GLY A 81 5.69 -2.86 6.04
CA GLY A 81 6.00 -2.13 4.81
C GLY A 81 5.81 -2.97 3.55
N ALA A 82 6.31 -4.21 3.57
CA ALA A 82 6.14 -5.14 2.44
C ALA A 82 4.66 -5.51 2.23
N PHE A 83 3.90 -5.69 3.32
CA PHE A 83 2.46 -5.93 3.24
C PHE A 83 1.71 -4.78 2.58
N GLY A 84 2.01 -3.53 2.95
CA GLY A 84 1.41 -2.35 2.33
C GLY A 84 1.65 -2.29 0.83
N LEU A 85 2.87 -2.61 0.37
CA LEU A 85 3.19 -2.71 -1.05
C LEU A 85 2.46 -3.85 -1.75
N ALA A 86 2.31 -5.01 -1.10
CA ALA A 86 1.55 -6.13 -1.64
C ALA A 86 0.05 -5.77 -1.76
N MET A 87 -0.50 -5.12 -0.74
CA MET A 87 -1.88 -4.60 -0.73
C MET A 87 -2.09 -3.57 -1.85
N LYS A 88 -1.19 -2.61 -2.02
CA LYS A 88 -1.19 -1.67 -3.14
C LYS A 88 -1.29 -2.39 -4.49
N CYS A 89 -0.48 -3.43 -4.72
CA CYS A 89 -0.53 -4.20 -5.96
C CYS A 89 -1.90 -4.85 -6.18
N VAL A 90 -2.49 -5.47 -5.15
CA VAL A 90 -3.83 -6.09 -5.23
C VAL A 90 -4.88 -5.07 -5.64
N ILE A 91 -4.88 -3.91 -5.00
CA ILE A 91 -5.88 -2.86 -5.26
C ILE A 91 -5.70 -2.25 -6.65
N LEU A 92 -4.46 -2.00 -7.08
CA LEU A 92 -4.17 -1.50 -8.43
C LEU A 92 -4.58 -2.48 -9.53
N GLU A 93 -4.36 -3.77 -9.33
CA GLU A 93 -4.81 -4.81 -10.27
C GLU A 93 -6.33 -4.80 -10.39
N HIS A 94 -7.04 -4.63 -9.28
CA HIS A 94 -8.50 -4.51 -9.27
C HIS A 94 -8.96 -3.26 -10.02
N ALA A 95 -8.40 -2.09 -9.68
CA ALA A 95 -8.74 -0.83 -10.35
C ALA A 95 -8.50 -0.88 -11.88
N ARG A 96 -7.43 -1.55 -12.33
CA ARG A 96 -7.15 -1.75 -13.76
C ARG A 96 -8.18 -2.66 -14.43
N ARG A 97 -8.61 -3.74 -13.76
CA ARG A 97 -9.67 -4.63 -14.27
C ARG A 97 -11.00 -3.91 -14.39
N ASP A 98 -11.40 -3.16 -13.37
CA ASP A 98 -12.63 -2.39 -13.37
C ASP A 98 -12.63 -1.34 -14.49
N ARG A 99 -11.52 -0.62 -14.68
CA ARG A 99 -11.37 0.34 -15.78
C ARG A 99 -11.43 -0.34 -17.15
N SER A 100 -10.88 -1.56 -17.28
CA SER A 100 -10.93 -2.34 -18.52
C SER A 100 -12.34 -2.83 -18.83
N GLN A 101 -13.09 -3.30 -17.81
CA GLN A 101 -14.48 -3.74 -17.95
C GLN A 101 -15.40 -2.57 -18.30
N LYS A 102 -15.25 -1.42 -17.66
CA LYS A 102 -16.02 -0.21 -17.99
C LYS A 102 -15.77 0.29 -19.42
N ARG A 103 -14.58 0.11 -19.97
CA ARG A 103 -14.28 0.44 -21.39
C ARG A 103 -14.93 -0.51 -22.41
N ALA A 104 -15.32 -1.70 -21.98
CA ALA A 104 -16.01 -2.69 -22.83
C ALA A 104 -17.54 -2.45 -22.90
N HIS A 105 -18.09 -1.60 -22.02
CA HIS A 105 -19.47 -1.17 -22.04
C HIS A 105 -19.65 0.10 -22.85
N THR A 106 -20.75 0.18 -23.62
CA THR A 106 -21.01 1.10 -24.72
C THR A 106 -21.05 2.58 -24.32
N ARG A 107 -20.75 3.44 -25.30
CA ARG A 107 -20.55 4.90 -25.21
C ARG A 107 -21.72 5.69 -24.57
N GLU A 108 -22.95 5.19 -24.60
CA GLU A 108 -24.15 5.87 -24.08
C GLU A 108 -24.31 5.78 -22.55
N GLU A 109 -23.83 4.69 -21.92
CA GLU A 109 -23.79 4.56 -20.47
C GLU A 109 -22.67 5.41 -19.84
N GLN A 110 -21.64 5.76 -20.62
CA GLN A 110 -20.50 6.54 -20.14
C GLN A 110 -20.81 8.01 -19.86
N GLU A 111 -21.80 8.62 -20.53
CA GLU A 111 -22.17 10.03 -20.28
C GLU A 111 -22.96 10.20 -18.99
N LEU A 112 -23.81 9.25 -18.65
CA LEU A 112 -24.57 9.30 -17.40
C LEU A 112 -23.66 8.98 -16.18
N ASP A 113 -22.79 7.99 -16.30
CA ASP A 113 -21.79 7.62 -15.28
C ASP A 113 -20.74 8.73 -15.09
N ALA A 114 -20.36 9.45 -16.14
CA ALA A 114 -19.42 10.58 -16.06
C ALA A 114 -20.01 11.77 -15.31
N LEU A 115 -21.31 12.05 -15.49
CA LEU A 115 -22.02 13.11 -14.76
C LEU A 115 -22.22 12.72 -13.29
N GLN A 116 -22.56 11.47 -13.02
CA GLN A 116 -22.71 10.95 -11.66
C GLN A 116 -21.36 10.86 -10.93
N SER A 117 -20.30 10.43 -11.63
CA SER A 117 -18.93 10.40 -11.16
C SER A 117 -18.34 11.79 -10.90
N ALA A 118 -18.69 12.82 -11.69
CA ALA A 118 -18.26 14.20 -11.46
C ALA A 118 -18.88 14.80 -10.18
N PHE A 119 -20.10 14.41 -9.82
CA PHE A 119 -20.76 14.83 -8.59
C PHE A 119 -20.26 14.04 -7.34
N GLU A 120 -19.74 12.83 -7.53
CA GLU A 120 -19.19 11.98 -6.48
C GLU A 120 -17.67 12.12 -6.30
N SER A 121 -17.03 12.98 -7.10
CA SER A 121 -15.57 13.08 -7.23
C SER A 121 -14.87 13.89 -6.15
N SER A 122 -14.89 13.38 -4.92
CA SER A 122 -13.71 13.50 -4.05
C SER A 122 -12.83 12.21 -4.14
N HIS A 123 -12.86 11.55 -5.30
CA HIS A 123 -12.14 10.30 -5.49
C HIS A 123 -10.74 10.58 -6.01
N PHE A 124 -9.78 10.35 -5.16
CA PHE A 124 -8.38 10.27 -5.49
C PHE A 124 -8.20 9.22 -6.61
N ASP A 125 -7.82 9.63 -7.80
CA ASP A 125 -7.52 8.68 -8.87
C ASP A 125 -6.27 7.89 -8.51
N LEU A 126 -6.48 6.66 -8.02
CA LEU A 126 -5.40 5.79 -7.60
C LEU A 126 -4.39 5.51 -8.72
N LEU A 127 -4.87 5.45 -9.96
CA LEU A 127 -3.99 5.20 -11.10
C LEU A 127 -3.14 6.45 -11.39
N ALA A 128 -3.71 7.65 -11.29
CA ALA A 128 -2.95 8.89 -11.40
C ALA A 128 -1.93 9.06 -10.27
N LEU A 129 -2.29 8.65 -9.03
CA LEU A 129 -1.34 8.61 -7.92
C LEU A 129 -0.19 7.66 -8.20
N GLU A 130 -0.49 6.44 -8.70
CA GLU A 130 0.57 5.45 -9.01
C GLU A 130 1.50 5.93 -10.13
N GLU A 131 0.96 6.59 -11.16
CA GLU A 131 1.76 7.22 -12.20
C GLU A 131 2.69 8.30 -11.62
N ALA A 132 2.16 9.15 -10.74
CA ALA A 132 2.92 10.19 -10.07
C ALA A 132 4.01 9.60 -9.15
N ILE A 133 3.69 8.55 -8.38
CA ILE A 133 4.65 7.82 -7.54
C ILE A 133 5.75 7.22 -8.41
N SER A 134 5.41 6.57 -9.52
CA SER A 134 6.36 5.96 -10.44
C SER A 134 7.31 7.00 -11.05
N GLU A 135 6.77 8.16 -11.45
CA GLU A 135 7.58 9.27 -11.96
C GLU A 135 8.51 9.84 -10.88
N TYR A 136 8.02 10.04 -9.65
CA TYR A 136 8.84 10.58 -8.56
C TYR A 136 9.93 9.62 -8.09
N ARG A 137 9.68 8.31 -8.21
CA ARG A 137 10.67 7.26 -7.84
C ARG A 137 11.97 7.40 -8.61
N SER A 138 11.94 7.80 -9.89
CA SER A 138 13.14 8.05 -10.68
C SER A 138 13.96 9.24 -10.16
N LYS A 139 13.31 10.22 -9.52
CA LYS A 139 13.96 11.43 -8.97
C LYS A 139 14.53 11.24 -7.57
N ASN A 140 13.81 10.51 -6.73
CA ASN A 140 14.21 10.29 -5.34
C ASN A 140 13.60 8.97 -4.80
N PRO A 141 14.27 7.83 -5.06
CA PRO A 141 13.71 6.52 -4.70
C PRO A 141 13.48 6.35 -3.19
N ALA A 142 14.37 6.86 -2.34
CA ALA A 142 14.24 6.73 -0.89
C ALA A 142 13.03 7.53 -0.34
N MET A 143 12.84 8.78 -0.78
CA MET A 143 11.66 9.56 -0.39
C MET A 143 10.38 8.97 -0.95
N CYS A 144 10.43 8.35 -2.13
CA CYS A 144 9.30 7.64 -2.71
C CYS A 144 8.94 6.41 -1.86
N ALA A 145 9.93 5.60 -1.46
CA ALA A 145 9.72 4.45 -0.59
C ALA A 145 9.11 4.86 0.76
N ALA A 146 9.59 5.94 1.37
CA ALA A 146 9.01 6.48 2.59
C ALA A 146 7.57 6.95 2.40
N LEU A 147 7.25 7.65 1.29
CA LEU A 147 5.89 8.05 0.96
C LEU A 147 4.97 6.84 0.81
N GLU A 148 5.39 5.82 0.08
CA GLU A 148 4.62 4.59 -0.11
C GLU A 148 4.36 3.87 1.22
N ALA A 149 5.36 3.79 2.09
CA ALA A 149 5.24 3.21 3.42
C ALA A 149 4.20 3.96 4.28
N MET A 150 4.16 5.28 4.21
CA MET A 150 3.13 6.07 4.91
C MET A 150 1.73 5.85 4.31
N LEU A 151 1.61 5.90 2.98
CA LEU A 151 0.31 5.84 2.30
C LEU A 151 -0.32 4.44 2.39
N PHE A 152 0.46 3.39 2.16
CA PHE A 152 -0.06 2.04 1.99
C PHE A 152 0.13 1.14 3.22
N SER A 153 1.04 1.50 4.13
CA SER A 153 1.30 0.72 5.35
C SER A 153 0.91 1.47 6.63
N GLY A 154 0.48 2.73 6.52
CA GLY A 154 0.08 3.54 7.67
C GLY A 154 1.22 3.83 8.64
N LEU A 155 2.47 3.74 8.18
CA LEU A 155 3.64 4.02 9.00
C LEU A 155 3.77 5.51 9.31
N THR A 156 4.28 5.81 10.48
CA THR A 156 4.65 7.18 10.87
C THR A 156 5.80 7.69 10.00
N ARG A 157 6.05 9.00 10.02
CA ARG A 157 7.18 9.60 9.29
C ARG A 157 8.53 9.03 9.73
N GLU A 158 8.68 8.78 11.02
CA GLU A 158 9.88 8.21 11.61
C GLU A 158 10.10 6.77 11.11
N GLU A 159 9.09 5.93 11.24
CA GLU A 159 9.11 4.54 10.75
C GLU A 159 9.32 4.46 9.23
N ALA A 160 8.69 5.34 8.47
CA ALA A 160 8.83 5.40 7.02
C ALA A 160 10.25 5.85 6.60
N ALA A 161 10.86 6.80 7.31
CA ALA A 161 12.24 7.21 7.08
C ALA A 161 13.21 6.07 7.42
N GLU A 162 13.00 5.38 8.54
CA GLU A 162 13.78 4.21 8.94
C GLU A 162 13.70 3.11 7.88
N LEU A 163 12.48 2.74 7.45
CA LEU A 163 12.26 1.73 6.41
C LEU A 163 12.93 2.10 5.08
N ALA A 164 12.92 3.39 4.72
CA ALA A 164 13.54 3.90 3.49
C ALA A 164 15.07 4.12 3.61
N GLY A 165 15.68 3.82 4.76
CA GLY A 165 17.11 3.96 4.99
C GLY A 165 17.62 5.41 5.00
N ILE A 166 16.75 6.38 5.38
CA ILE A 166 17.11 7.79 5.48
C ILE A 166 16.90 8.31 6.90
N SER A 167 17.71 9.30 7.31
CA SER A 167 17.51 9.92 8.60
C SER A 167 16.21 10.74 8.63
N GLN A 168 15.55 10.83 9.80
CA GLN A 168 14.38 11.65 10.00
C GLN A 168 14.62 13.12 9.59
N ARG A 169 15.79 13.66 9.91
CA ARG A 169 16.20 15.03 9.48
C ARG A 169 16.21 15.17 7.95
N THR A 170 16.68 14.15 7.23
CA THR A 170 16.69 14.17 5.76
C THR A 170 15.27 14.08 5.22
N PHE A 171 14.43 13.24 5.81
CA PHE A 171 13.02 13.11 5.47
C PHE A 171 12.32 14.47 5.64
N GLU A 172 12.37 15.08 6.82
CA GLU A 172 11.69 16.34 7.14
C GLU A 172 12.14 17.49 6.22
N ARG A 173 13.44 17.57 5.90
CA ARG A 173 13.95 18.57 4.98
C ARG A 173 13.42 18.41 3.56
N LYS A 174 13.24 17.17 3.08
CA LYS A 174 12.79 16.88 1.70
C LYS A 174 11.27 16.79 1.58
N TRP A 175 10.56 16.62 2.67
CA TRP A 175 9.10 16.44 2.69
C TRP A 175 8.33 17.59 2.03
N PRO A 176 8.60 18.88 2.29
CA PRO A 176 7.89 19.98 1.62
C PRO A 176 8.07 19.97 0.10
N THR A 177 9.26 19.63 -0.40
CA THR A 177 9.54 19.54 -1.84
C THR A 177 8.73 18.41 -2.49
N LEU A 178 8.68 17.24 -1.83
CA LEU A 178 7.85 16.13 -2.28
C LEU A 178 6.37 16.52 -2.32
N GLN A 179 5.84 17.11 -1.25
CA GLN A 179 4.44 17.56 -1.20
C GLN A 179 4.12 18.57 -2.31
N ALA A 180 4.99 19.56 -2.54
CA ALA A 180 4.79 20.57 -3.58
C ALA A 180 4.81 19.94 -4.99
N TRP A 181 5.63 18.92 -5.19
CA TRP A 181 5.69 18.20 -6.47
C TRP A 181 4.39 17.41 -6.72
N PHE A 182 3.90 16.63 -5.72
CA PHE A 182 2.67 15.86 -5.85
C PHE A 182 1.44 16.76 -6.03
N ARG A 183 1.35 17.88 -5.30
CA ARG A 183 0.26 18.85 -5.51
C ARG A 183 0.18 19.35 -6.95
N ARG A 184 1.33 19.68 -7.57
CA ARG A 184 1.36 20.11 -8.97
C ARG A 184 1.04 19.00 -9.97
N ARG A 185 1.39 17.76 -9.63
CA ARG A 185 1.24 16.62 -10.54
C ARG A 185 -0.17 16.06 -10.54
N LEU A 186 -0.90 16.22 -9.44
CA LEU A 186 -2.24 15.68 -9.20
C LEU A 186 -3.35 16.77 -9.25
N ALA A 187 -3.00 18.05 -9.43
CA ALA A 187 -3.95 19.13 -9.68
C ALA A 187 -4.41 19.10 -11.15
#